data_b81615011775eaeb584357b965959b13
#
_entry.id   b81615011775eaeb584357b965959b13
#
_cell.length_a   1.000
_cell.length_b   1.000
_cell.length_c   1.000
_cell.angle_alpha   90.00
_cell.angle_beta   90.00
_cell.angle_gamma   90.00
#
_symmetry.space_group_name_H-M   'P 1'
#
loop_
_entity.id
_entity.type
_entity.pdbx_description
1 polymer ?
#
loop_
_entity_poly.entity_id
_entity_poly.type
_entity_poly.pdbx_seq_one_letter_code
_entity_poly.pdbx_strand_id
1 'polypeptide(L)'
;MTETEKMLAGKIYDASDSHLADRRIVAHRLSKQYNDTFEDEAEKRTAILKELIPNLGEDTYLQGPIQFDYGLYTTFGTRCYANFNFVVLDTCPITIGNNVFFGPNCTLATPLHPYLPEERNLREKEDGTLYTLELVHRFTSGMTAGLPQMSRSAVVLPSEQAASLVQAAW
;
A
#
# COMPACT_ATOMS: atom_id res chain seq x y z
N MET A 1 5.91 -21.68 -8.60
CA MET A 1 5.77 -20.31 -8.08
C MET A 1 4.72 -20.33 -6.99
N THR A 2 5.05 -19.83 -5.82
CA THR A 2 4.09 -19.57 -4.74
C THR A 2 3.16 -18.42 -5.11
N GLU A 3 2.04 -18.27 -4.39
CA GLU A 3 1.12 -17.14 -4.62
C GLU A 3 1.80 -15.80 -4.34
N THR A 4 2.68 -15.74 -3.33
CA THR A 4 3.53 -14.56 -3.07
C THR A 4 4.45 -14.22 -4.26
N GLU A 5 5.11 -15.22 -4.86
CA GLU A 5 5.97 -15.00 -6.04
C GLU A 5 5.16 -14.52 -7.24
N LYS A 6 3.95 -15.05 -7.44
CA LYS A 6 3.05 -14.58 -8.50
C LYS A 6 2.64 -13.13 -8.26
N MET A 7 2.19 -12.80 -7.04
CA MET A 7 1.81 -11.46 -6.63
C MET A 7 2.93 -10.45 -6.92
N LEU A 8 4.14 -10.72 -6.42
CA LEU A 8 5.29 -9.82 -6.61
C LEU A 8 5.79 -9.75 -8.07
N ALA A 9 5.51 -10.77 -8.87
CA ALA A 9 5.84 -10.78 -10.30
C ALA A 9 4.77 -10.11 -11.19
N GLY A 10 3.68 -9.59 -10.61
CA GLY A 10 2.58 -8.98 -11.37
C GLY A 10 1.74 -9.99 -12.15
N LYS A 11 1.70 -11.23 -11.70
CA LYS A 11 0.87 -12.29 -12.29
C LYS A 11 -0.43 -12.42 -11.53
N ILE A 12 -1.42 -13.04 -12.15
CA ILE A 12 -2.66 -13.42 -11.47
C ILE A 12 -2.32 -14.40 -10.34
N TYR A 13 -2.84 -14.13 -9.15
CA TYR A 13 -2.60 -14.90 -7.94
C TYR A 13 -3.89 -15.08 -7.12
N ASP A 14 -3.88 -16.06 -6.22
CA ASP A 14 -4.94 -16.30 -5.26
C ASP A 14 -4.69 -15.51 -3.98
N ALA A 15 -5.45 -14.43 -3.79
CA ALA A 15 -5.32 -13.56 -2.61
C ALA A 15 -5.78 -14.23 -1.30
N SER A 16 -6.48 -15.36 -1.37
CA SER A 16 -6.92 -16.14 -0.19
C SER A 16 -5.87 -17.14 0.31
N ASP A 17 -4.69 -17.22 -0.34
CA ASP A 17 -3.58 -18.06 0.12
C ASP A 17 -3.27 -17.78 1.60
N SER A 18 -3.12 -18.85 2.37
CA SER A 18 -2.97 -18.77 3.84
C SER A 18 -1.73 -17.97 4.25
N HIS A 19 -0.61 -18.12 3.53
CA HIS A 19 0.62 -17.38 3.83
C HIS A 19 0.44 -15.87 3.60
N LEU A 20 -0.24 -15.49 2.53
CA LEU A 20 -0.59 -14.08 2.25
C LEU A 20 -1.56 -13.54 3.31
N ALA A 21 -2.57 -14.32 3.68
CA ALA A 21 -3.54 -13.94 4.71
C ALA A 21 -2.87 -13.71 6.08
N ASP A 22 -1.98 -14.59 6.51
CA ASP A 22 -1.25 -14.46 7.77
C ASP A 22 -0.39 -13.18 7.78
N ARG A 23 0.29 -12.87 6.68
CA ARG A 23 1.08 -11.64 6.55
C ARG A 23 0.22 -10.38 6.66
N ARG A 24 -0.95 -10.35 6.01
CA ARG A 24 -1.89 -9.22 6.15
C ARG A 24 -2.38 -9.06 7.59
N ILE A 25 -2.69 -10.16 8.27
CA ILE A 25 -3.11 -10.11 9.68
C ILE A 25 -2.04 -9.45 10.55
N VAL A 26 -0.77 -9.76 10.35
CA VAL A 26 0.35 -9.14 11.08
C VAL A 26 0.38 -7.64 10.81
N ALA A 27 0.34 -7.21 9.55
CA ALA A 27 0.37 -5.79 9.18
C ALA A 27 -0.85 -5.02 9.72
N HIS A 28 -2.05 -5.62 9.66
CA HIS A 28 -3.26 -5.01 10.22
C HIS A 28 -3.17 -4.85 11.75
N ARG A 29 -2.60 -5.83 12.46
CA ARG A 29 -2.36 -5.73 13.90
C ARG A 29 -1.37 -4.60 14.24
N LEU A 30 -0.27 -4.51 13.51
CA LEU A 30 0.72 -3.44 13.68
C LEU A 30 0.14 -2.07 13.37
N SER A 31 -0.62 -1.94 12.27
CA SER A 31 -1.36 -0.72 11.93
C SER A 31 -2.31 -0.30 13.07
N LYS A 32 -3.07 -1.27 13.61
CA LYS A 32 -3.94 -0.99 14.76
C LYS A 32 -3.15 -0.55 15.99
N GLN A 33 -2.07 -1.25 16.35
CA GLN A 33 -1.23 -0.89 17.49
C GLN A 33 -0.67 0.53 17.33
N TYR A 34 -0.23 0.90 16.14
CA TYR A 34 0.22 2.25 15.83
C TYR A 34 -0.89 3.29 16.03
N ASN A 35 -2.07 3.01 15.51
CA ASN A 35 -3.22 3.90 15.59
C ASN A 35 -3.76 4.08 17.01
N ASP A 36 -3.46 3.14 17.91
CA ASP A 36 -3.80 3.21 19.34
C ASP A 36 -2.74 4.01 20.16
N THR A 37 -1.71 4.59 19.51
CA THR A 37 -0.69 5.43 20.16
C THR A 37 -1.01 6.92 20.04
N PHE A 38 -0.47 7.71 20.97
CA PHE A 38 -0.46 9.17 20.89
C PHE A 38 0.86 9.69 20.32
N GLU A 39 0.89 10.95 19.86
CA GLU A 39 2.04 11.58 19.23
C GLU A 39 3.25 11.72 20.17
N ASP A 40 3.04 11.79 21.46
CA ASP A 40 4.08 11.88 22.50
C ASP A 40 4.73 10.51 22.83
N GLU A 41 4.16 9.39 22.32
CA GLU A 41 4.73 8.04 22.46
C GLU A 41 5.75 7.73 21.34
N ALA A 42 6.67 8.66 21.04
CA ALA A 42 7.55 8.61 19.86
C ALA A 42 8.38 7.33 19.72
N GLU A 43 8.94 6.81 20.82
CA GLU A 43 9.74 5.57 20.81
C GLU A 43 8.89 4.35 20.43
N LYS A 44 7.69 4.23 21.01
CA LYS A 44 6.75 3.16 20.73
C LYS A 44 6.27 3.21 19.28
N ARG A 45 5.91 4.39 18.79
CA ARG A 45 5.52 4.61 17.39
C ARG A 45 6.62 4.18 16.44
N THR A 46 7.86 4.60 16.72
CA THR A 46 9.02 4.24 15.92
C THR A 46 9.27 2.73 15.88
N ALA A 47 9.15 2.06 17.03
CA ALA A 47 9.33 0.60 17.11
C ALA A 47 8.29 -0.14 16.26
N ILE A 48 7.01 0.25 16.36
CA ILE A 48 5.93 -0.37 15.59
C ILE A 48 6.13 -0.13 14.07
N LEU A 49 6.49 1.10 13.69
CA LEU A 49 6.72 1.41 12.27
C LEU A 49 7.89 0.65 11.68
N LYS A 50 8.99 0.44 12.43
CA LYS A 50 10.12 -0.37 11.96
C LYS A 50 9.75 -1.83 11.73
N GLU A 51 8.83 -2.37 12.50
CA GLU A 51 8.32 -3.72 12.31
C GLU A 51 7.35 -3.79 11.13
N LEU A 52 6.45 -2.81 11.00
CA LEU A 52 5.46 -2.74 9.93
C LEU A 52 6.11 -2.44 8.56
N ILE A 53 7.02 -1.46 8.54
CA ILE A 53 7.66 -0.95 7.31
C ILE A 53 9.18 -1.03 7.50
N PRO A 54 9.81 -2.21 7.30
CA PRO A 54 11.25 -2.37 7.51
C PRO A 54 12.13 -1.44 6.67
N ASN A 55 11.61 -0.98 5.52
CA ASN A 55 12.28 -0.06 4.62
C ASN A 55 11.78 1.40 4.78
N LEU A 56 11.51 1.82 6.01
CA LEU A 56 11.16 3.21 6.35
C LEU A 56 12.44 4.05 6.44
N GLY A 57 12.53 5.09 5.61
CA GLY A 57 13.65 6.04 5.62
C GLY A 57 13.67 6.91 6.87
N GLU A 58 14.86 7.43 7.21
CA GLU A 58 15.06 8.30 8.36
C GLU A 58 14.21 9.57 8.29
N ASP A 59 13.85 10.11 9.46
CA ASP A 59 13.05 11.32 9.60
C ASP A 59 11.68 11.26 8.88
N THR A 60 11.17 10.06 8.62
CA THR A 60 9.83 9.88 8.04
C THR A 60 8.80 9.73 9.15
N TYR A 61 7.74 10.54 9.07
CA TYR A 61 6.67 10.58 10.07
C TYR A 61 5.30 10.31 9.44
N LEU A 62 4.58 9.40 10.06
CA LEU A 62 3.20 9.10 9.69
C LEU A 62 2.27 9.57 10.81
N GLN A 63 1.37 10.51 10.52
CA GLN A 63 0.48 11.09 11.53
C GLN A 63 -0.47 10.06 12.14
N GLY A 64 -1.04 9.20 11.30
CA GLY A 64 -2.08 8.24 11.67
C GLY A 64 -3.49 8.86 11.73
N PRO A 65 -4.54 8.05 11.71
CA PRO A 65 -4.47 6.59 11.55
C PRO A 65 -3.91 6.16 10.20
N ILE A 66 -3.21 5.02 10.20
CA ILE A 66 -2.64 4.39 9.01
C ILE A 66 -3.24 3.01 8.79
N GLN A 67 -3.24 2.54 7.53
CA GLN A 67 -3.63 1.18 7.17
C GLN A 67 -2.67 0.64 6.12
N PHE A 68 -2.13 -0.55 6.34
CA PHE A 68 -1.25 -1.24 5.41
C PHE A 68 -1.72 -2.67 5.20
N ASP A 69 -1.73 -3.14 3.95
CA ASP A 69 -1.98 -4.56 3.66
C ASP A 69 -0.81 -5.43 4.14
N TYR A 70 0.42 -5.03 3.81
CA TYR A 70 1.62 -5.78 4.19
C TYR A 70 2.67 -4.93 4.89
N GLY A 71 2.86 -3.68 4.47
CA GLY A 71 3.95 -2.79 4.93
C GLY A 71 5.33 -3.22 4.42
N LEU A 72 5.56 -4.52 4.29
CA LEU A 72 6.82 -5.13 3.86
C LEU A 72 7.23 -4.75 2.43
N TYR A 73 6.27 -4.44 1.59
CA TYR A 73 6.50 -4.12 0.18
C TYR A 73 6.52 -2.62 -0.09
N THR A 74 6.45 -1.81 0.96
CA THR A 74 6.55 -0.36 0.87
C THR A 74 7.93 0.11 1.32
N THR A 75 8.58 0.91 0.48
CA THR A 75 9.84 1.59 0.78
C THR A 75 9.60 3.09 0.82
N PHE A 76 9.99 3.73 1.92
CA PHE A 76 10.04 5.18 2.04
C PHE A 76 11.47 5.68 1.97
N GLY A 77 11.67 6.76 1.23
CA GLY A 77 12.88 7.58 1.36
C GLY A 77 12.91 8.35 2.68
N THR A 78 13.86 9.25 2.80
CA THR A 78 14.06 10.06 4.00
C THR A 78 13.18 11.30 4.01
N ARG A 79 12.84 11.80 5.21
CA ARG A 79 12.11 13.05 5.44
C ARG A 79 10.75 13.10 4.73
N CYS A 80 10.03 11.98 4.75
CA CYS A 80 8.67 11.90 4.24
C CYS A 80 7.65 12.17 5.35
N TYR A 81 6.48 12.62 4.94
CA TYR A 81 5.36 12.85 5.84
C TYR A 81 4.07 12.31 5.22
N ALA A 82 3.29 11.59 6.01
CA ALA A 82 1.92 11.24 5.65
C ALA A 82 0.96 11.75 6.73
N ASN A 83 -0.08 12.43 6.27
CA ASN A 83 -1.13 13.00 7.12
C ASN A 83 -2.17 11.94 7.49
N PHE A 84 -3.28 12.34 8.13
CA PHE A 84 -4.35 11.48 8.62
C PHE A 84 -4.96 10.60 7.52
N ASN A 85 -5.36 9.37 7.90
CA ASN A 85 -6.03 8.40 7.04
C ASN A 85 -5.19 8.02 5.82
N PHE A 86 -3.93 7.67 6.05
CA PHE A 86 -3.04 7.17 5.01
C PHE A 86 -3.23 5.68 4.84
N VAL A 87 -3.65 5.26 3.65
CA VAL A 87 -3.95 3.87 3.30
C VAL A 87 -2.99 3.38 2.23
N VAL A 88 -2.39 2.21 2.45
CA VAL A 88 -1.43 1.60 1.52
C VAL A 88 -1.79 0.13 1.29
N LEU A 89 -2.26 -0.17 0.10
CA LEU A 89 -2.54 -1.53 -0.35
C LEU A 89 -1.33 -2.01 -1.17
N ASP A 90 -0.28 -2.43 -0.46
CA ASP A 90 1.01 -2.80 -1.04
C ASP A 90 1.08 -4.29 -1.39
N THR A 91 0.19 -4.76 -2.25
CA THR A 91 0.25 -6.11 -2.83
C THR A 91 1.37 -6.24 -3.86
N CYS A 92 1.98 -5.13 -4.28
CA CYS A 92 3.17 -5.06 -5.13
C CYS A 92 4.12 -3.99 -4.56
N PRO A 93 5.43 -4.06 -4.84
CA PRO A 93 6.37 -3.08 -4.32
C PRO A 93 5.99 -1.63 -4.64
N ILE A 94 5.94 -0.80 -3.60
CA ILE A 94 5.73 0.65 -3.66
C ILE A 94 7.03 1.31 -3.23
N THR A 95 7.55 2.21 -4.06
CA THR A 95 8.74 3.00 -3.73
C THR A 95 8.39 4.48 -3.67
N ILE A 96 8.61 5.08 -2.52
CA ILE A 96 8.40 6.51 -2.25
C ILE A 96 9.77 7.16 -2.11
N GLY A 97 10.03 8.22 -2.87
CA GLY A 97 11.29 8.95 -2.82
C GLY A 97 11.48 9.76 -1.54
N ASN A 98 12.52 10.61 -1.51
CA ASN A 98 12.80 11.48 -0.37
C ASN A 98 11.93 12.75 -0.40
N ASN A 99 11.66 13.32 0.78
CA ASN A 99 10.93 14.59 0.95
C ASN A 99 9.52 14.57 0.32
N VAL A 100 8.84 13.44 0.36
CA VAL A 100 7.46 13.31 -0.15
C VAL A 100 6.47 13.57 0.96
N PHE A 101 5.47 14.40 0.67
CA PHE A 101 4.42 14.79 1.62
C PHE A 101 3.06 14.35 1.08
N PHE A 102 2.37 13.52 1.86
CA PHE A 102 1.00 13.10 1.56
C PHE A 102 0.02 13.91 2.40
N GLY A 103 -0.99 14.47 1.75
CA GLY A 103 -2.12 15.10 2.43
C GLY A 103 -3.02 14.07 3.12
N PRO A 104 -4.05 14.53 3.86
CA PRO A 104 -4.98 13.62 4.51
C PRO A 104 -5.83 12.83 3.49
N ASN A 105 -6.28 11.64 3.90
CA ASN A 105 -7.11 10.74 3.09
C ASN A 105 -6.43 10.28 1.78
N CYS A 106 -5.11 10.07 1.81
CA CYS A 106 -4.38 9.58 0.67
C CYS A 106 -4.36 8.04 0.65
N THR A 107 -4.64 7.45 -0.51
CA THR A 107 -4.60 6.01 -0.73
C THR A 107 -3.61 5.68 -1.84
N LEU A 108 -2.67 4.78 -1.55
CA LEU A 108 -1.81 4.13 -2.53
C LEU A 108 -2.31 2.69 -2.70
N ALA A 109 -2.73 2.33 -3.90
CA ALA A 109 -3.29 1.01 -4.17
C ALA A 109 -2.63 0.37 -5.38
N THR A 110 -2.03 -0.79 -5.18
CA THR A 110 -1.45 -1.60 -6.27
C THR A 110 -2.35 -2.75 -6.73
N PRO A 111 -3.29 -3.29 -5.91
CA PRO A 111 -4.16 -4.37 -6.38
C PRO A 111 -5.18 -3.89 -7.39
N LEU A 112 -5.45 -4.75 -8.36
CA LEU A 112 -6.52 -4.63 -9.33
C LEU A 112 -7.34 -5.91 -9.37
N HIS A 113 -8.60 -5.78 -9.75
CA HIS A 113 -9.45 -6.93 -10.07
C HIS A 113 -9.69 -7.00 -11.58
N PRO A 114 -9.80 -8.20 -12.15
CA PRO A 114 -10.21 -8.36 -13.53
C PRO A 114 -11.52 -7.62 -13.83
N TYR A 115 -11.65 -7.07 -15.03
CA TYR A 115 -12.86 -6.34 -15.43
C TYR A 115 -14.00 -7.28 -15.85
N LEU A 116 -13.66 -8.45 -16.38
CA LEU A 116 -14.65 -9.44 -16.81
C LEU A 116 -15.23 -10.18 -15.60
N PRO A 117 -16.56 -10.28 -15.49
CA PRO A 117 -17.20 -10.97 -14.37
C PRO A 117 -16.74 -12.41 -14.20
N GLU A 118 -16.49 -13.12 -15.29
CA GLU A 118 -16.03 -14.52 -15.31
C GLU A 118 -14.64 -14.69 -14.68
N GLU A 119 -13.83 -13.64 -14.71
CA GLU A 119 -12.48 -13.63 -14.12
C GLU A 119 -12.49 -13.06 -12.70
N ARG A 120 -13.40 -12.12 -12.43
CA ARG A 120 -13.47 -11.38 -11.15
C ARG A 120 -14.25 -12.13 -10.07
N ASN A 121 -15.30 -12.88 -10.46
CA ASN A 121 -16.21 -13.51 -9.52
C ASN A 121 -15.55 -14.60 -8.69
N LEU A 122 -16.13 -14.87 -7.53
CA LEU A 122 -15.73 -15.99 -6.66
C LEU A 122 -15.69 -17.30 -7.44
N ARG A 123 -14.62 -18.05 -7.23
CA ARG A 123 -14.39 -19.39 -7.74
C ARG A 123 -14.34 -20.37 -6.59
N GLU A 124 -14.58 -21.63 -6.85
CA GLU A 124 -14.54 -22.70 -5.87
C GLU A 124 -13.44 -23.69 -6.24
N LYS A 125 -12.61 -24.05 -5.27
CA LYS A 125 -11.60 -25.11 -5.37
C LYS A 125 -12.27 -26.49 -5.22
N GLU A 126 -11.57 -27.56 -5.55
CA GLU A 126 -12.08 -28.93 -5.39
C GLU A 126 -12.47 -29.27 -3.94
N ASP A 127 -11.87 -28.62 -2.96
CA ASP A 127 -12.14 -28.78 -1.54
C ASP A 127 -13.31 -27.90 -1.01
N GLY A 128 -13.99 -27.17 -1.91
CA GLY A 128 -15.07 -26.25 -1.55
C GLY A 128 -14.62 -24.87 -1.08
N THR A 129 -13.32 -24.58 -1.05
CA THR A 129 -12.79 -23.27 -0.64
C THR A 129 -13.08 -22.24 -1.74
N LEU A 130 -13.70 -21.13 -1.34
CA LEU A 130 -13.94 -20.00 -2.22
C LEU A 130 -12.71 -19.09 -2.30
N TYR A 131 -12.38 -18.61 -3.49
CA TYR A 131 -11.26 -17.70 -3.73
C TYR A 131 -11.56 -16.69 -4.83
N THR A 132 -10.83 -15.58 -4.84
CA THR A 132 -10.83 -14.58 -5.91
C THR A 132 -9.43 -14.45 -6.49
N LEU A 133 -9.36 -14.12 -7.77
CA LEU A 133 -8.10 -13.81 -8.43
C LEU A 133 -7.87 -12.31 -8.41
N GLU A 134 -6.63 -11.91 -8.13
CA GLU A 134 -6.18 -10.53 -8.17
C GLU A 134 -5.02 -10.36 -9.15
N LEU A 135 -4.91 -9.16 -9.67
CA LEU A 135 -3.79 -8.66 -10.47
C LEU A 135 -3.13 -7.53 -9.69
N VAL A 136 -1.86 -7.27 -9.95
CA VAL A 136 -1.18 -6.12 -9.36
C VAL A 136 -0.49 -5.28 -10.42
N HIS A 137 -0.51 -3.96 -10.23
CA HIS A 137 0.32 -3.03 -10.99
C HIS A 137 1.52 -2.60 -10.16
N ARG A 138 2.73 -2.67 -10.75
CA ARG A 138 3.92 -2.09 -10.15
C ARG A 138 3.78 -0.58 -10.10
N PHE A 139 3.95 -0.03 -8.91
CA PHE A 139 3.99 1.39 -8.69
C PHE A 139 5.44 1.82 -8.38
N THR A 140 5.99 2.67 -9.22
CA THR A 140 7.28 3.33 -8.96
C THR A 140 7.03 4.83 -9.07
N SER A 141 6.89 5.54 -7.97
CA SER A 141 6.89 7.00 -8.00
C SER A 141 8.32 7.49 -7.82
N GLY A 142 8.92 7.96 -8.90
CA GLY A 142 10.12 8.78 -8.85
C GLY A 142 9.76 10.24 -8.51
N MET A 143 9.02 10.49 -7.42
CA MET A 143 8.70 11.85 -7.00
C MET A 143 9.84 12.42 -6.18
N THR A 144 10.66 13.25 -6.79
CA THR A 144 11.51 14.21 -6.13
C THR A 144 10.73 15.50 -5.91
N ALA A 145 10.66 15.95 -4.66
CA ALA A 145 10.27 17.29 -4.18
C ALA A 145 9.15 18.02 -4.93
N GLY A 146 8.03 18.24 -4.26
CA GLY A 146 7.11 19.33 -4.57
C GLY A 146 5.84 18.97 -5.31
N LEU A 147 5.02 18.09 -4.75
CA LEU A 147 3.60 18.10 -5.09
C LEU A 147 2.87 19.12 -4.21
N PRO A 148 2.10 20.04 -4.83
CA PRO A 148 1.12 20.83 -4.08
C PRO A 148 0.12 19.89 -3.42
N GLN A 149 -0.40 20.28 -2.27
CA GLN A 149 -1.38 19.56 -1.49
C GLN A 149 -2.45 18.91 -2.37
N MET A 150 -2.39 17.60 -2.55
CA MET A 150 -3.49 16.87 -3.14
C MET A 150 -4.51 16.56 -2.05
N SER A 151 -5.49 17.46 -1.89
CA SER A 151 -6.72 17.18 -1.16
C SER A 151 -7.67 16.47 -2.14
N ARG A 152 -7.80 15.18 -2.02
CA ARG A 152 -8.90 14.28 -2.44
C ARG A 152 -8.31 12.90 -2.69
N SER A 153 -9.07 11.84 -2.41
CA SER A 153 -8.70 10.44 -2.65
C SER A 153 -7.91 10.25 -3.94
N ALA A 154 -6.59 10.26 -3.85
CA ALA A 154 -5.74 10.07 -5.01
C ALA A 154 -5.55 8.56 -5.16
N VAL A 155 -6.30 7.96 -6.09
CA VAL A 155 -5.91 6.70 -6.71
C VAL A 155 -4.68 7.04 -7.54
N VAL A 156 -3.49 6.65 -7.09
CA VAL A 156 -2.28 6.87 -7.87
C VAL A 156 -2.22 5.76 -8.92
N LEU A 157 -2.55 6.13 -10.15
CA LEU A 157 -2.48 5.28 -11.34
C LEU A 157 -1.02 5.15 -11.83
N PRO A 158 -0.68 4.08 -12.60
CA PRO A 158 0.63 3.91 -13.22
C PRO A 158 1.06 5.14 -14.03
N SER A 159 2.37 5.38 -14.13
CA SER A 159 3.01 6.61 -14.63
C SER A 159 2.54 7.11 -16.02
N GLU A 160 2.08 6.23 -16.90
CA GLU A 160 1.55 6.62 -18.22
C GLU A 160 0.12 7.19 -18.17
N GLN A 161 -0.69 6.80 -17.19
CA GLN A 161 -2.04 7.32 -17.00
C GLN A 161 -2.10 8.52 -16.06
N ALA A 162 -1.15 8.66 -15.13
CA ALA A 162 -1.03 9.82 -14.27
C ALA A 162 -0.68 11.10 -15.02
N ALA A 163 0.15 11.00 -16.07
CA ALA A 163 0.52 12.13 -16.92
C ALA A 163 -0.69 12.73 -17.66
N SER A 164 -1.64 11.93 -18.09
CA SER A 164 -2.83 12.40 -18.79
C SER A 164 -3.88 13.04 -17.88
N LEU A 165 -3.94 12.64 -16.60
CA LEU A 165 -4.88 13.21 -15.61
C LEU A 165 -4.36 14.53 -15.00
N VAL A 166 -3.04 14.70 -14.89
CA VAL A 166 -2.44 15.97 -14.46
C VAL A 166 -2.64 17.06 -15.52
N GLN A 167 -2.65 16.73 -16.80
CA GLN A 167 -2.95 17.71 -17.87
C GLN A 167 -4.43 18.12 -17.97
N ALA A 168 -5.35 17.35 -17.40
CA ALA A 168 -6.79 17.65 -17.42
C ALA A 168 -7.26 18.45 -16.19
N ALA A 169 -6.40 18.70 -15.20
CA ALA A 169 -6.73 19.38 -13.95
C ALA A 169 -6.19 20.81 -13.83
N TRP A 170 -5.63 21.38 -14.94
CA TRP A 170 -5.20 22.78 -15.06
C TRP A 170 -6.02 23.52 -16.11
#